data_ead12addf58e0812f96b01c6d3abe157
#
_entry.id   ead12addf58e0812f96b01c6d3abe157
#
_cell.length_a   1.000
_cell.length_b   1.000
_cell.length_c   1.000
_cell.angle_alpha   90.00
_cell.angle_beta   90.00
_cell.angle_gamma   90.00
#
_symmetry.space_group_name_H-M   'P 1'
#
loop_
_entity.id
_entity.type
_entity.pdbx_description
1 polymer ?
#
loop_
_entity_poly.entity_id
_entity_poly.type
_entity_poly.pdbx_seq_one_letter_code
_entity_poly.pdbx_strand_id
1 'polypeptide(L)'
;MQDDLGDAVNWLVENYTVDKKSVCILGSSYGGYAAMMAAVKQQHIFKCAASFAGVSDLNLLLIKARKFHNYDIVEKQIGSDTSKRKNRSPINHVKDIRIPMMLIHGEKDLVVSVDQSRKMVKALQKYDKQVEYIELENGNHNMSIESNRLKVLVHFERFLSKHIPVPKS
;
A
#
# COMPACT_ATOMS: atom_id res chain seq x y z
N MET A 1 9.82 5.32 11.42
CA MET A 1 8.94 4.25 10.90
C MET A 1 9.09 4.02 9.39
N GLN A 2 9.04 5.00 8.48
CA GLN A 2 9.30 4.71 7.05
C GLN A 2 10.76 4.35 6.80
N ASP A 3 11.67 5.04 7.45
CA ASP A 3 13.11 4.80 7.32
C ASP A 3 13.50 3.41 7.88
N ASP A 4 12.84 2.97 8.96
CA ASP A 4 13.04 1.65 9.58
C ASP A 4 12.80 0.47 8.61
N LEU A 5 11.96 0.66 7.59
CA LEU A 5 11.75 -0.36 6.55
C LEU A 5 13.00 -0.55 5.68
N GLY A 6 13.65 0.55 5.31
CA GLY A 6 14.91 0.51 4.58
C GLY A 6 16.04 -0.05 5.43
N ASP A 7 16.10 0.35 6.70
CA ASP A 7 17.10 -0.13 7.65
C ASP A 7 16.98 -1.64 7.86
N ALA A 8 15.74 -2.16 7.98
CA ALA A 8 15.49 -3.60 8.07
C ALA A 8 15.98 -4.36 6.84
N VAL A 9 15.75 -3.83 5.62
CA VAL A 9 16.27 -4.46 4.39
C VAL A 9 17.79 -4.43 4.35
N ASN A 10 18.40 -3.29 4.69
CA ASN A 10 19.87 -3.17 4.73
C ASN A 10 20.47 -4.17 5.72
N TRP A 11 19.88 -4.27 6.92
CA TRP A 11 20.32 -5.25 7.92
C TRP A 11 20.21 -6.70 7.43
N LEU A 12 19.10 -7.05 6.74
CA LEU A 12 18.94 -8.38 6.15
C LEU A 12 19.98 -8.66 5.07
N VAL A 13 20.29 -7.69 4.22
CA VAL A 13 21.32 -7.84 3.17
C VAL A 13 22.72 -8.01 3.76
N GLU A 14 23.01 -7.33 4.87
CA GLU A 14 24.31 -7.40 5.54
C GLU A 14 24.50 -8.70 6.33
N ASN A 15 23.43 -9.28 6.87
CA ASN A 15 23.52 -10.42 7.79
C ASN A 15 23.05 -11.75 7.19
N TYR A 16 22.39 -11.74 6.04
CA TYR A 16 21.84 -12.93 5.37
C TYR A 16 22.09 -12.90 3.86
N THR A 17 21.95 -14.07 3.21
CA THR A 17 22.02 -14.18 1.75
C THR A 17 20.73 -13.66 1.10
N VAL A 18 20.62 -12.35 1.01
CA VAL A 18 19.47 -11.65 0.38
C VAL A 18 19.94 -10.89 -0.85
N ASP A 19 19.31 -11.14 -1.98
CA ASP A 19 19.53 -10.32 -3.17
C ASP A 19 18.81 -8.98 -3.04
N LYS A 20 19.57 -7.92 -2.74
CA LYS A 20 19.08 -6.55 -2.62
C LYS A 20 18.37 -6.02 -3.88
N LYS A 21 18.55 -6.68 -5.02
CA LYS A 21 17.88 -6.31 -6.27
C LYS A 21 16.52 -7.02 -6.44
N SER A 22 16.16 -7.90 -5.53
CA SER A 22 14.96 -8.74 -5.61
C SER A 22 14.09 -8.60 -4.36
N VAL A 23 13.87 -7.36 -3.90
CA VAL A 23 13.05 -7.06 -2.72
C VAL A 23 11.80 -6.29 -3.12
N CYS A 24 10.62 -6.79 -2.74
CA CYS A 24 9.34 -6.08 -2.84
C CYS A 24 8.75 -5.85 -1.45
N ILE A 25 7.90 -4.84 -1.33
CA ILE A 25 7.20 -4.53 -0.08
C ILE A 25 5.69 -4.78 -0.24
N LEU A 26 5.13 -5.55 0.70
CA LEU A 26 3.70 -5.82 0.78
C LEU A 26 3.18 -5.43 2.15
N GLY A 27 1.98 -4.87 2.19
CA GLY A 27 1.36 -4.53 3.45
C GLY A 27 -0.16 -4.43 3.40
N SER A 28 -0.79 -4.58 4.56
CA SER A 28 -2.22 -4.46 4.73
C SER A 28 -2.56 -3.29 5.66
N SER A 29 -3.67 -2.60 5.40
CA SER A 29 -4.17 -1.51 6.23
C SER A 29 -3.09 -0.41 6.42
N TYR A 30 -2.63 -0.16 7.66
CA TYR A 30 -1.48 0.71 7.91
C TYR A 30 -0.21 0.23 7.16
N GLY A 31 0.04 -1.08 7.10
CA GLY A 31 1.13 -1.65 6.29
C GLY A 31 0.97 -1.37 4.80
N GLY A 32 -0.27 -1.32 4.30
CA GLY A 32 -0.57 -0.90 2.93
C GLY A 32 -0.23 0.58 2.66
N TYR A 33 -0.51 1.45 3.63
CA TYR A 33 -0.01 2.84 3.60
C TYR A 33 1.52 2.88 3.58
N ALA A 34 2.17 2.11 4.45
CA ALA A 34 3.62 2.05 4.53
C ALA A 34 4.26 1.56 3.21
N ALA A 35 3.67 0.53 2.57
CA ALA A 35 4.11 0.03 1.27
C ALA A 35 3.99 1.09 0.15
N MET A 36 2.86 1.83 0.11
CA MET A 36 2.69 2.92 -0.84
C MET A 36 3.66 4.08 -0.59
N MET A 37 3.94 4.44 0.68
CA MET A 37 4.94 5.46 1.01
C MET A 37 6.37 5.00 0.73
N ALA A 38 6.68 3.71 0.86
CA ALA A 38 7.97 3.15 0.46
C ALA A 38 8.17 3.27 -1.06
N ALA A 39 7.12 3.06 -1.86
CA ALA A 39 7.16 3.31 -3.30
C ALA A 39 7.44 4.77 -3.67
N VAL A 40 7.11 5.73 -2.78
CA VAL A 40 7.44 7.15 -2.96
C VAL A 40 8.88 7.44 -2.52
N LYS A 41 9.27 6.98 -1.33
CA LYS A 41 10.50 7.43 -0.66
C LYS A 41 11.70 6.49 -0.82
N GLN A 42 11.45 5.18 -0.98
CA GLN A 42 12.47 4.13 -0.91
C GLN A 42 12.46 3.22 -2.16
N GLN A 43 12.04 3.75 -3.30
CA GLN A 43 11.99 3.01 -4.56
C GLN A 43 13.37 2.56 -5.09
N HIS A 44 14.45 3.04 -4.51
CA HIS A 44 15.80 2.54 -4.76
C HIS A 44 16.08 1.21 -4.05
N ILE A 45 15.31 0.88 -3.01
CA ILE A 45 15.38 -0.38 -2.26
C ILE A 45 14.42 -1.41 -2.82
N PHE A 46 13.17 -1.01 -3.11
CA PHE A 46 12.11 -1.93 -3.49
C PHE A 46 11.90 -1.99 -5.00
N LYS A 47 11.73 -3.19 -5.56
CA LYS A 47 11.41 -3.45 -6.97
C LYS A 47 9.93 -3.32 -7.28
N CYS A 48 9.08 -3.59 -6.30
CA CYS A 48 7.64 -3.45 -6.41
C CYS A 48 7.01 -3.18 -5.04
N ALA A 49 5.78 -2.66 -5.05
CA ALA A 49 5.00 -2.42 -3.84
C ALA A 49 3.58 -2.92 -4.00
N ALA A 50 3.05 -3.61 -2.99
CA ALA A 50 1.66 -4.06 -2.97
C ALA A 50 0.95 -3.63 -1.69
N SER A 51 -0.29 -3.16 -1.85
CA SER A 51 -1.12 -2.65 -0.76
C SER A 51 -2.48 -3.36 -0.74
N PHE A 52 -2.82 -4.00 0.36
CA PHE A 52 -4.17 -4.47 0.64
C PHE A 52 -4.86 -3.51 1.61
N ALA A 53 -6.03 -2.99 1.23
CA ALA A 53 -6.86 -2.10 2.05
C ALA A 53 -6.08 -0.93 2.69
N GLY A 54 -5.09 -0.38 1.97
CA GLY A 54 -4.19 0.65 2.49
C GLY A 54 -4.76 2.05 2.39
N VAL A 55 -4.26 2.95 3.24
CA VAL A 55 -4.61 4.37 3.26
C VAL A 55 -3.71 5.13 2.28
N SER A 56 -4.27 5.73 1.24
CA SER A 56 -3.55 6.55 0.27
C SER A 56 -3.66 8.06 0.53
N ASP A 57 -4.73 8.49 1.24
CA ASP A 57 -5.05 9.88 1.54
C ASP A 57 -5.49 10.01 3.00
N LEU A 58 -4.63 10.61 3.85
CA LEU A 58 -4.90 10.82 5.27
C LEU A 58 -6.03 11.82 5.52
N ASN A 59 -6.23 12.80 4.62
CA ASN A 59 -7.37 13.71 4.75
C ASN A 59 -8.69 13.00 4.47
N LEU A 60 -8.73 12.13 3.44
CA LEU A 60 -9.89 11.30 3.17
C LEU A 60 -10.19 10.34 4.32
N LEU A 61 -9.15 9.74 4.95
CA LEU A 61 -9.31 8.90 6.13
C LEU A 61 -10.02 9.68 7.24
N LEU A 62 -9.57 10.88 7.56
CA LEU A 62 -10.15 11.70 8.61
C LEU A 62 -11.59 12.15 8.28
N ILE A 63 -11.86 12.51 7.01
CA ILE A 63 -13.22 12.86 6.57
C ILE A 63 -14.18 11.68 6.77
N LYS A 64 -13.75 10.47 6.43
CA LYS A 64 -14.56 9.24 6.61
C LYS A 64 -14.74 8.90 8.09
N ALA A 65 -13.72 9.11 8.93
CA ALA A 65 -13.79 8.87 10.38
C ALA A 65 -14.84 9.74 11.09
N ARG A 66 -15.25 10.88 10.52
CA ARG A 66 -16.34 11.71 11.05
C ARG A 66 -17.68 10.99 11.17
N LYS A 67 -17.89 9.92 10.41
CA LYS A 67 -19.10 9.09 10.47
C LYS A 67 -19.07 8.08 11.63
N PHE A 68 -17.94 7.94 12.31
CA PHE A 68 -17.72 7.00 13.39
C PHE A 68 -17.30 7.75 14.66
N HIS A 69 -17.55 7.18 15.84
CA HIS A 69 -17.21 7.77 17.13
C HIS A 69 -15.70 7.84 17.43
N ASN A 70 -14.84 7.47 16.48
CA ASN A 70 -13.38 7.40 16.65
C ASN A 70 -12.62 8.55 15.95
N TYR A 71 -13.33 9.60 15.51
CA TYR A 71 -12.71 10.75 14.81
C TYR A 71 -11.52 11.33 15.58
N ASP A 72 -11.71 11.64 16.87
CA ASP A 72 -10.68 12.26 17.71
C ASP A 72 -9.45 11.36 17.89
N ILE A 73 -9.67 10.05 17.94
CA ILE A 73 -8.59 9.05 18.04
C ILE A 73 -7.78 9.06 16.74
N VAL A 74 -8.45 9.00 15.60
CA VAL A 74 -7.80 9.04 14.28
C VAL A 74 -7.05 10.35 14.09
N GLU A 75 -7.66 11.50 14.45
CA GLU A 75 -7.01 12.81 14.34
C GLU A 75 -5.75 12.90 15.20
N LYS A 76 -5.77 12.39 16.43
CA LYS A 76 -4.58 12.34 17.30
C LYS A 76 -3.47 11.47 16.71
N GLN A 77 -3.80 10.37 16.04
CA GLN A 77 -2.83 9.47 15.42
C GLN A 77 -2.16 10.07 14.18
N ILE A 78 -2.94 10.72 13.31
CA ILE A 78 -2.43 11.23 12.03
C ILE A 78 -2.09 12.73 12.06
N GLY A 79 -2.46 13.43 13.13
CA GLY A 79 -2.26 14.86 13.35
C GLY A 79 -3.38 15.73 12.78
N SER A 80 -3.59 16.91 13.38
CA SER A 80 -4.64 17.87 12.99
C SER A 80 -4.26 18.76 11.79
N ASP A 81 -2.97 18.88 11.47
CA ASP A 81 -2.47 19.74 10.39
C ASP A 81 -2.74 19.12 9.01
N THR A 82 -3.64 19.78 8.27
CA THR A 82 -4.04 19.36 6.91
C THR A 82 -2.87 19.32 5.92
N SER A 83 -1.95 20.27 6.00
CA SER A 83 -0.79 20.35 5.10
C SER A 83 0.17 19.19 5.37
N LYS A 84 0.44 18.89 6.65
CA LYS A 84 1.27 17.75 7.04
C LYS A 84 0.64 16.42 6.61
N ARG A 85 -0.67 16.25 6.79
CA ARG A 85 -1.39 15.06 6.28
C ARG A 85 -1.27 14.95 4.76
N LYS A 86 -1.43 16.05 4.01
CA LYS A 86 -1.26 16.07 2.56
C LYS A 86 0.15 15.60 2.17
N ASN A 87 1.19 16.12 2.81
CA ASN A 87 2.57 15.75 2.52
C ASN A 87 2.93 14.31 2.91
N ARG A 88 2.16 13.70 3.82
CA ARG A 88 2.32 12.30 4.23
C ARG A 88 1.37 11.33 3.50
N SER A 89 0.58 11.80 2.56
CA SER A 89 -0.37 10.99 1.80
C SER A 89 0.23 10.54 0.48
N PRO A 90 0.39 9.23 0.23
CA PRO A 90 0.97 8.68 -1.00
C PRO A 90 0.36 9.25 -2.28
N ILE A 91 -0.96 9.49 -2.29
CA ILE A 91 -1.69 9.99 -3.45
C ILE A 91 -1.16 11.33 -3.98
N ASN A 92 -0.54 12.14 -3.13
CA ASN A 92 0.00 13.45 -3.51
C ASN A 92 1.41 13.36 -4.12
N HIS A 93 2.01 12.17 -4.11
CA HIS A 93 3.37 11.90 -4.60
C HIS A 93 3.41 10.90 -5.76
N VAL A 94 2.28 10.62 -6.39
CA VAL A 94 2.19 9.62 -7.48
C VAL A 94 3.11 9.91 -8.65
N LYS A 95 3.44 11.19 -8.91
CA LYS A 95 4.39 11.59 -9.96
C LYS A 95 5.78 10.99 -9.75
N ASP A 96 6.19 10.87 -8.49
CA ASP A 96 7.53 10.46 -8.10
C ASP A 96 7.68 8.93 -8.09
N ILE A 97 6.57 8.18 -8.11
CA ILE A 97 6.57 6.71 -8.09
C ILE A 97 7.08 6.19 -9.45
N ARG A 98 8.07 5.28 -9.39
CA ARG A 98 8.70 4.67 -10.58
C ARG A 98 8.65 3.15 -10.58
N ILE A 99 8.31 2.53 -9.45
CA ILE A 99 8.21 1.08 -9.32
C ILE A 99 6.77 0.61 -9.55
N PRO A 100 6.57 -0.62 -10.04
CA PRO A 100 5.24 -1.21 -10.19
C PRO A 100 4.50 -1.30 -8.86
N MET A 101 3.20 -1.05 -8.91
CA MET A 101 2.33 -1.13 -7.75
C MET A 101 1.17 -2.07 -8.00
N MET A 102 0.75 -2.77 -6.93
CA MET A 102 -0.52 -3.49 -6.89
C MET A 102 -1.36 -2.95 -5.73
N LEU A 103 -2.64 -2.67 -6.00
CA LEU A 103 -3.61 -2.32 -4.98
C LEU A 103 -4.74 -3.33 -4.99
N ILE A 104 -5.04 -3.91 -3.83
CA ILE A 104 -6.18 -4.80 -3.62
C ILE A 104 -7.05 -4.21 -2.53
N HIS A 105 -8.38 -4.17 -2.71
CA HIS A 105 -9.29 -3.61 -1.71
C HIS A 105 -10.64 -4.32 -1.72
N GLY A 106 -11.21 -4.51 -0.55
CA GLY A 106 -12.57 -5.03 -0.41
C GLY A 106 -13.61 -3.94 -0.69
N GLU A 107 -14.57 -4.22 -1.55
CA GLU A 107 -15.65 -3.29 -1.93
C GLU A 107 -16.42 -2.75 -0.71
N LYS A 108 -16.67 -3.63 0.28
CA LYS A 108 -17.43 -3.32 1.51
C LYS A 108 -16.54 -3.11 2.73
N ASP A 109 -15.34 -2.59 2.53
CA ASP A 109 -14.46 -2.21 3.62
C ASP A 109 -15.01 -0.99 4.38
N LEU A 110 -15.41 -1.22 5.64
CA LEU A 110 -15.94 -0.18 6.53
C LEU A 110 -14.87 0.46 7.43
N VAL A 111 -13.65 -0.11 7.46
CA VAL A 111 -12.54 0.40 8.27
C VAL A 111 -11.73 1.41 7.45
N VAL A 112 -11.27 0.98 6.28
CA VAL A 112 -10.59 1.83 5.31
C VAL A 112 -11.43 1.85 4.03
N SER A 113 -12.05 2.98 3.72
CA SER A 113 -12.93 3.08 2.55
C SER A 113 -12.21 2.67 1.27
N VAL A 114 -12.86 1.86 0.43
CA VAL A 114 -12.37 1.46 -0.91
C VAL A 114 -12.02 2.65 -1.80
N ASP A 115 -12.61 3.83 -1.53
CA ASP A 115 -12.26 5.09 -2.21
C ASP A 115 -10.78 5.45 -2.09
N GLN A 116 -10.08 4.97 -1.07
CA GLN A 116 -8.64 5.15 -0.92
C GLN A 116 -7.89 4.54 -2.11
N SER A 117 -8.17 3.27 -2.42
CA SER A 117 -7.55 2.59 -3.55
C SER A 117 -8.07 3.10 -4.89
N ARG A 118 -9.39 3.32 -5.04
CA ARG A 118 -9.96 3.84 -6.29
C ARG A 118 -9.36 5.18 -6.71
N LYS A 119 -9.18 6.11 -5.77
CA LYS A 119 -8.56 7.42 -6.03
C LYS A 119 -7.07 7.28 -6.34
N MET A 120 -6.36 6.43 -5.60
CA MET A 120 -4.93 6.19 -5.83
C MET A 120 -4.67 5.60 -7.21
N VAL A 121 -5.47 4.61 -7.64
CA VAL A 121 -5.39 4.01 -8.98
C VAL A 121 -5.62 5.05 -10.07
N LYS A 122 -6.68 5.86 -9.96
CA LYS A 122 -6.94 6.94 -10.92
C LYS A 122 -5.78 7.94 -10.99
N ALA A 123 -5.18 8.27 -9.85
CA ALA A 123 -4.04 9.18 -9.82
C ALA A 123 -2.81 8.55 -10.47
N LEU A 124 -2.50 7.27 -10.21
CA LEU A 124 -1.40 6.55 -10.84
C LEU A 124 -1.58 6.45 -12.36
N GLN A 125 -2.78 6.07 -12.82
CA GLN A 125 -3.11 5.98 -14.25
C GLN A 125 -2.98 7.32 -14.96
N LYS A 126 -3.39 8.44 -14.33
CA LYS A 126 -3.25 9.78 -14.88
C LYS A 126 -1.79 10.18 -15.19
N TYR A 127 -0.84 9.58 -14.48
CA TYR A 127 0.60 9.82 -14.67
C TYR A 127 1.32 8.62 -15.30
N ASP A 128 0.58 7.76 -16.01
CA ASP A 128 1.09 6.59 -16.74
C ASP A 128 1.96 5.67 -15.87
N LYS A 129 1.61 5.54 -14.57
CA LYS A 129 2.32 4.67 -13.65
C LYS A 129 1.82 3.23 -13.77
N GLN A 130 2.75 2.27 -13.67
CA GLN A 130 2.41 0.85 -13.72
C GLN A 130 1.65 0.46 -12.45
N VAL A 131 0.34 0.16 -12.58
CA VAL A 131 -0.52 -0.24 -11.48
C VAL A 131 -1.44 -1.40 -11.88
N GLU A 132 -1.53 -2.40 -11.02
CA GLU A 132 -2.53 -3.46 -11.06
C GLU A 132 -3.56 -3.19 -9.94
N TYR A 133 -4.85 -3.23 -10.26
CA TYR A 133 -5.92 -3.02 -9.28
C TYR A 133 -6.90 -4.16 -9.27
N ILE A 134 -7.17 -4.67 -8.07
CA ILE A 134 -8.14 -5.73 -7.83
C ILE A 134 -9.12 -5.25 -6.76
N GLU A 135 -10.39 -5.13 -7.13
CA GLU A 135 -11.47 -4.88 -6.19
C GLU A 135 -12.16 -6.20 -5.88
N LEU A 136 -12.25 -6.53 -4.59
CA LEU A 136 -12.83 -7.79 -4.13
C LEU A 136 -14.32 -7.57 -3.88
N GLU A 137 -15.15 -8.21 -4.70
CA GLU A 137 -16.59 -8.18 -4.57
C GLU A 137 -17.02 -8.65 -3.17
N ASN A 138 -17.90 -7.88 -2.53
CA ASN A 138 -18.35 -8.09 -1.16
C ASN A 138 -17.21 -8.20 -0.10
N GLY A 139 -15.97 -7.94 -0.48
CA GLY A 139 -14.81 -8.03 0.41
C GLY A 139 -14.86 -6.97 1.51
N ASN A 140 -14.42 -7.35 2.70
CA ASN A 140 -14.28 -6.46 3.85
C ASN A 140 -12.81 -6.32 4.27
N HIS A 141 -12.55 -5.49 5.28
CA HIS A 141 -11.19 -5.22 5.78
C HIS A 141 -10.45 -6.47 6.27
N ASN A 142 -11.17 -7.40 6.89
CA ASN A 142 -10.60 -8.59 7.54
C ASN A 142 -10.51 -9.81 6.61
N MET A 143 -10.82 -9.67 5.33
CA MET A 143 -10.83 -10.79 4.36
C MET A 143 -11.67 -11.99 4.86
N SER A 144 -12.88 -11.73 5.40
CA SER A 144 -13.74 -12.78 6.00
C SER A 144 -14.19 -13.83 4.99
N ILE A 145 -14.24 -13.50 3.70
CA ILE A 145 -14.67 -14.40 2.62
C ILE A 145 -13.45 -15.20 2.14
N GLU A 146 -13.55 -16.53 2.21
CA GLU A 146 -12.45 -17.45 1.85
C GLU A 146 -12.00 -17.29 0.40
N SER A 147 -12.92 -17.21 -0.54
CA SER A 147 -12.59 -17.01 -1.96
C SER A 147 -11.84 -15.70 -2.21
N ASN A 148 -12.10 -14.65 -1.42
CA ASN A 148 -11.35 -13.41 -1.50
C ASN A 148 -9.93 -13.56 -0.95
N ARG A 149 -9.72 -14.33 0.14
CA ARG A 149 -8.36 -14.66 0.63
C ARG A 149 -7.54 -15.36 -0.44
N LEU A 150 -8.13 -16.37 -1.08
CA LEU A 150 -7.46 -17.09 -2.16
C LEU A 150 -7.10 -16.16 -3.33
N LYS A 151 -8.05 -15.31 -3.77
CA LYS A 151 -7.79 -14.31 -4.81
C LYS A 151 -6.62 -13.40 -4.46
N VAL A 152 -6.56 -12.88 -3.22
CA VAL A 152 -5.46 -12.03 -2.75
C VAL A 152 -4.11 -12.74 -2.87
N LEU A 153 -4.03 -13.99 -2.39
CA LEU A 153 -2.80 -14.78 -2.44
C LEU A 153 -2.34 -15.05 -3.88
N VAL A 154 -3.25 -15.44 -4.76
CA VAL A 154 -2.96 -15.69 -6.17
C VAL A 154 -2.48 -14.42 -6.89
N HIS A 155 -3.10 -13.27 -6.60
CA HIS A 155 -2.68 -12.00 -7.20
C HIS A 155 -1.31 -11.56 -6.68
N PHE A 156 -1.04 -11.70 -5.38
CA PHE A 156 0.27 -11.41 -4.82
C PHE A 156 1.37 -12.30 -5.39
N GLU A 157 1.12 -13.62 -5.44
CA GLU A 157 2.07 -14.57 -6.02
C GLU A 157 2.41 -14.20 -7.46
N ARG A 158 1.39 -13.98 -8.30
CA ARG A 158 1.58 -13.58 -9.70
C ARG A 158 2.35 -12.27 -9.83
N PHE A 159 2.03 -11.28 -9.02
CA PHE A 159 2.69 -9.97 -9.03
C PHE A 159 4.16 -10.10 -8.61
N LEU A 160 4.44 -10.83 -7.54
CA LEU A 160 5.80 -11.06 -7.08
C LEU A 160 6.63 -11.83 -8.11
N SER A 161 6.12 -12.94 -8.65
CA SER A 161 6.81 -13.75 -9.67
C SER A 161 7.16 -12.95 -10.92
N LYS A 162 6.35 -11.94 -11.25
CA LYS A 162 6.61 -11.03 -12.39
C LYS A 162 7.76 -10.06 -12.12
N HIS A 163 7.90 -9.57 -10.89
CA HIS A 163 8.82 -8.48 -10.57
C HIS A 163 10.09 -8.92 -9.84
N ILE A 164 10.04 -10.05 -9.15
CA ILE A 164 11.18 -10.71 -8.48
C ILE A 164 11.18 -12.21 -8.82
N PRO A 165 11.44 -12.58 -10.09
CA PRO A 165 11.39 -13.98 -10.48
C PRO A 165 12.41 -14.79 -9.71
N VAL A 166 11.99 -15.95 -9.19
CA VAL A 166 12.88 -16.91 -8.58
C VAL A 166 13.78 -17.48 -9.69
N PRO A 167 15.12 -17.55 -9.51
CA PRO A 167 15.97 -18.21 -10.46
C PRO A 167 15.50 -19.65 -10.68
N LYS A 168 15.35 -20.07 -11.94
CA LYS A 168 15.09 -21.48 -12.24
C LYS A 168 16.33 -22.27 -11.82
N SER A 169 16.14 -23.18 -10.86
CA SER A 169 17.15 -24.17 -10.45
C SER A 169 17.47 -25.10 -11.61
#